data_ef4ad55277f661876e63470515ded637
#
_entry.id   ef4ad55277f661876e63470515ded637
#
_cell.length_a   1.000
_cell.length_b   1.000
_cell.length_c   1.000
_cell.angle_alpha   90.00
_cell.angle_beta   90.00
_cell.angle_gamma   90.00
#
_symmetry.space_group_name_H-M   'P 1'
#
loop_
_entity.id
_entity.type
_entity.pdbx_description
1 polymer ?
#
loop_
_entity_poly.entity_id
_entity_poly.type
_entity_poly.pdbx_seq_one_letter_code
_entity_poly.pdbx_strand_id
1 'polypeptide(L)'
;ERLTENKNLPLITSCSPGWVKFLEQEFPELIPNLSTTKSPISIQGAVVKTYFAKQANIDPASIVNVTIAPCSAKKYEIDREEFNSSAEFNEIEGLRDNDILLTTKELSQWLKEENIDYMLNTMVLNINENKTIEALGEEGIIEVL
;
A
#
# COMPACT_ATOMS: atom_id res chain seq x y z
N GLU A 1 -1.24 -17.62 16.80
CA GLU A 1 -1.32 -17.15 18.19
C GLU A 1 -2.79 -17.00 18.65
N ARG A 2 -3.59 -16.04 18.10
CA ARG A 2 -4.98 -15.79 18.55
C ARG A 2 -5.89 -17.02 18.45
N LEU A 3 -5.78 -17.81 17.37
CA LEU A 3 -6.53 -19.05 17.20
C LEU A 3 -6.10 -20.12 18.21
N THR A 4 -4.81 -20.21 18.50
CA THR A 4 -4.25 -21.18 19.44
C THR A 4 -4.63 -20.84 20.88
N GLU A 5 -4.65 -19.56 21.20
CA GLU A 5 -4.98 -19.05 22.54
C GLU A 5 -6.46 -18.78 22.75
N ASN A 6 -7.28 -18.90 21.70
CA ASN A 6 -8.72 -18.57 21.68
C ASN A 6 -9.02 -17.17 22.25
N LYS A 7 -8.18 -16.17 21.86
CA LYS A 7 -8.32 -14.78 22.31
C LYS A 7 -8.69 -13.85 21.18
N ASN A 8 -9.50 -12.84 21.49
CA ASN A 8 -9.92 -11.79 20.55
C ASN A 8 -10.43 -12.33 19.22
N LEU A 9 -11.31 -13.32 19.31
CA LEU A 9 -12.00 -13.91 18.17
C LEU A 9 -13.44 -13.40 18.07
N PRO A 10 -14.00 -13.24 16.86
CA PRO A 10 -13.37 -13.48 15.56
C PRO A 10 -12.24 -12.49 15.29
N LEU A 11 -11.22 -12.91 14.51
CA LEU A 11 -10.20 -12.01 14.01
C LEU A 11 -10.76 -11.24 12.81
N ILE A 12 -10.74 -9.92 12.90
CA ILE A 12 -11.23 -9.00 11.87
C ILE A 12 -10.02 -8.40 11.14
N THR A 13 -10.06 -8.39 9.81
CA THR A 13 -8.99 -7.80 8.98
C THR A 13 -8.98 -6.27 9.09
N SER A 14 -7.80 -5.67 9.00
CA SER A 14 -7.58 -4.23 9.17
C SER A 14 -7.00 -3.54 7.92
N CYS A 15 -7.00 -4.21 6.77
CA CYS A 15 -6.42 -3.65 5.54
C CYS A 15 -7.30 -2.60 4.83
N SER A 16 -8.57 -2.45 5.24
CA SER A 16 -9.48 -1.43 4.71
C SER A 16 -9.61 -0.27 5.69
N PRO A 17 -9.02 0.91 5.39
CA PRO A 17 -9.03 2.03 6.32
C PRO A 17 -10.43 2.62 6.56
N GLY A 18 -11.32 2.55 5.58
CA GLY A 18 -12.71 2.96 5.76
C GLY A 18 -13.46 2.06 6.76
N TRP A 19 -13.22 0.75 6.69
CA TRP A 19 -13.76 -0.20 7.66
C TRP A 19 -13.19 0.03 9.06
N VAL A 20 -11.86 0.18 9.18
CA VAL A 20 -11.22 0.45 10.47
C VAL A 20 -11.78 1.70 11.12
N LYS A 21 -11.89 2.80 10.34
CA LYS A 21 -12.47 4.06 10.84
C LYS A 21 -13.92 3.91 11.30
N PHE A 22 -14.74 3.20 10.53
CA PHE A 22 -16.12 2.91 10.88
C PHE A 22 -16.20 2.12 12.20
N LEU A 23 -15.39 1.06 12.34
CA LEU A 23 -15.35 0.25 13.54
C LEU A 23 -14.90 1.06 14.76
N GLU A 24 -13.89 1.91 14.62
CA GLU A 24 -13.42 2.78 15.70
C GLU A 24 -14.50 3.73 16.21
N GLN A 25 -15.40 4.18 15.34
CA GLN A 25 -16.46 5.13 15.68
C GLN A 25 -17.74 4.48 16.18
N GLU A 26 -18.16 3.39 15.56
CA GLU A 26 -19.48 2.79 15.81
C GLU A 26 -19.40 1.54 16.69
N PHE A 27 -18.25 0.85 16.72
CA PHE A 27 -18.07 -0.41 17.45
C PHE A 27 -16.71 -0.48 18.15
N PRO A 28 -16.38 0.49 19.02
CA PRO A 28 -15.07 0.56 19.66
C PRO A 28 -14.74 -0.66 20.51
N GLU A 29 -15.75 -1.39 21.00
CA GLU A 29 -15.58 -2.64 21.75
C GLU A 29 -14.97 -3.77 20.89
N LEU A 30 -15.04 -3.67 19.55
CA LEU A 30 -14.46 -4.64 18.62
C LEU A 30 -13.02 -4.32 18.22
N ILE A 31 -12.46 -3.19 18.66
CA ILE A 31 -11.05 -2.82 18.36
C ILE A 31 -10.07 -3.95 18.75
N PRO A 32 -10.22 -4.64 19.89
CA PRO A 32 -9.35 -5.77 20.25
C PRO A 32 -9.41 -6.94 19.25
N ASN A 33 -10.48 -7.03 18.47
CA ASN A 33 -10.66 -8.06 17.44
C ASN A 33 -9.98 -7.72 16.11
N LEU A 34 -9.62 -6.45 15.88
CA LEU A 34 -8.89 -6.06 14.67
C LEU A 34 -7.52 -6.74 14.62
N SER A 35 -7.11 -7.08 13.42
CA SER A 35 -5.74 -7.54 13.15
C SER A 35 -4.76 -6.41 13.46
N THR A 36 -3.67 -6.76 14.12
CA THR A 36 -2.54 -5.85 14.34
C THR A 36 -1.61 -5.77 13.14
N THR A 37 -1.87 -6.57 12.10
CA THR A 37 -1.10 -6.54 10.85
C THR A 37 -1.50 -5.32 10.04
N LYS A 38 -0.54 -4.48 9.69
CA LYS A 38 -0.74 -3.32 8.82
C LYS A 38 -1.21 -3.76 7.44
N SER A 39 -1.79 -2.84 6.68
CA SER A 39 -2.16 -3.12 5.28
C SER A 39 -0.92 -3.36 4.40
N PRO A 40 -1.06 -4.04 3.25
CA PRO A 40 0.07 -4.33 2.37
C PRO A 40 0.89 -3.10 1.98
N ILE A 41 0.25 -1.97 1.68
CA ILE A 41 0.96 -0.73 1.33
C ILE A 41 1.80 -0.19 2.50
N SER A 42 1.28 -0.28 3.72
CA SER A 42 1.98 0.19 4.91
C SER A 42 3.12 -0.75 5.30
N ILE A 43 2.95 -2.07 5.10
CA ILE A 43 4.02 -3.05 5.27
C ILE A 43 5.13 -2.78 4.25
N GLN A 44 4.77 -2.60 2.98
CA GLN A 44 5.74 -2.34 1.92
C GLN A 44 6.54 -1.05 2.20
N GLY A 45 5.85 0.02 2.58
CA GLY A 45 6.50 1.28 2.92
C GLY A 45 7.54 1.13 4.03
N ALA A 46 7.16 0.46 5.12
CA ALA A 46 8.08 0.16 6.21
C ALA A 46 9.28 -0.67 5.74
N VAL A 47 9.05 -1.75 4.97
CA VAL A 47 10.12 -2.63 4.45
C VAL A 47 11.08 -1.89 3.53
N VAL A 48 10.57 -1.00 2.67
CA VAL A 48 11.40 -0.19 1.76
C VAL A 48 12.33 0.71 2.56
N LYS A 49 11.84 1.43 3.55
CA LYS A 49 12.65 2.37 4.34
C LYS A 49 13.45 1.73 5.48
N THR A 50 13.29 0.43 5.73
CA THR A 50 14.08 -0.31 6.72
C THR A 50 15.01 -1.31 6.04
N TYR A 51 14.48 -2.45 5.63
CA TYR A 51 15.27 -3.55 5.09
C TYR A 51 15.93 -3.19 3.76
N PHE A 52 15.15 -2.69 2.77
CA PHE A 52 15.70 -2.36 1.46
C PHE A 52 16.74 -1.22 1.55
N ALA A 53 16.44 -0.14 2.26
CA ALA A 53 17.37 0.99 2.46
C ALA A 53 18.70 0.50 3.03
N LYS A 54 18.65 -0.37 4.04
CA LYS A 54 19.84 -0.97 4.64
C LYS A 54 20.62 -1.85 3.67
N GLN A 55 19.94 -2.72 2.91
CA GLN A 55 20.58 -3.60 1.93
C GLN A 55 21.23 -2.83 0.78
N ALA A 56 20.57 -1.78 0.32
CA ALA A 56 21.06 -0.92 -0.76
C ALA A 56 22.06 0.14 -0.30
N ASN A 57 22.30 0.27 1.01
CA ASN A 57 23.11 1.32 1.61
C ASN A 57 22.63 2.74 1.21
N ILE A 58 21.31 2.94 1.27
CA ILE A 58 20.64 4.21 0.97
C ILE A 58 20.14 4.81 2.29
N ASP A 59 20.29 6.12 2.44
CA ASP A 59 19.71 6.83 3.57
C ASP A 59 18.17 6.75 3.49
N PRO A 60 17.48 6.13 4.47
CA PRO A 60 16.02 6.01 4.45
C PRO A 60 15.29 7.36 4.38
N ALA A 61 15.89 8.44 4.88
CA ALA A 61 15.32 9.78 4.78
C ALA A 61 15.35 10.35 3.35
N SER A 62 16.21 9.82 2.48
CA SER A 62 16.26 10.20 1.07
C SER A 62 15.26 9.48 0.19
N ILE A 63 14.56 8.47 0.72
CA ILE A 63 13.59 7.67 -0.02
C ILE A 63 12.21 8.32 0.06
N VAL A 64 11.65 8.66 -1.10
CA VAL A 64 10.24 9.06 -1.23
C VAL A 64 9.43 7.87 -1.70
N ASN A 65 8.58 7.36 -0.82
CA ASN A 65 7.72 6.21 -1.11
C ASN A 65 6.35 6.68 -1.61
N VAL A 66 6.09 6.48 -2.90
CA VAL A 66 4.83 6.86 -3.55
C VAL A 66 3.98 5.61 -3.75
N THR A 67 2.81 5.60 -3.16
CA THR A 67 1.83 4.52 -3.32
C THR A 67 0.71 4.93 -4.27
N ILE A 68 0.35 4.05 -5.19
CA ILE A 68 -0.78 4.23 -6.08
C ILE A 68 -1.88 3.24 -5.68
N ALA A 69 -3.07 3.75 -5.37
CA ALA A 69 -4.19 2.92 -4.95
C ALA A 69 -5.53 3.50 -5.44
N PRO A 70 -6.54 2.66 -5.72
CA PRO A 70 -7.84 3.14 -6.19
C PRO A 70 -8.68 3.79 -5.07
N CYS A 71 -8.30 3.60 -3.81
CA CYS A 71 -9.08 3.99 -2.64
C CYS A 71 -8.55 5.27 -2.01
N SER A 72 -9.36 6.34 -1.98
CA SER A 72 -8.99 7.60 -1.34
C SER A 72 -8.83 7.50 0.19
N ALA A 73 -9.50 6.54 0.84
CA ALA A 73 -9.34 6.31 2.28
C ALA A 73 -7.92 5.85 2.67
N LYS A 74 -7.13 5.36 1.71
CA LYS A 74 -5.72 5.06 1.92
C LYS A 74 -4.87 6.31 2.20
N LYS A 75 -5.30 7.51 1.76
CA LYS A 75 -4.66 8.78 2.16
C LYS A 75 -4.76 8.98 3.66
N TYR A 76 -5.95 8.74 4.21
CA TYR A 76 -6.15 8.80 5.66
C TYR A 76 -5.30 7.75 6.39
N GLU A 77 -5.16 6.54 5.83
CA GLU A 77 -4.36 5.48 6.44
C GLU A 77 -2.89 5.88 6.58
N ILE A 78 -2.28 6.38 5.51
CA ILE A 78 -0.84 6.72 5.55
C ILE A 78 -0.55 7.94 6.46
N ASP A 79 -1.56 8.73 6.77
CA ASP A 79 -1.44 9.92 7.64
C ASP A 79 -1.59 9.59 9.14
N ARG A 80 -1.97 8.36 9.49
CA ARG A 80 -2.11 7.95 10.89
C ARG A 80 -0.75 7.91 11.58
N GLU A 81 -0.71 8.35 12.83
CA GLU A 81 0.54 8.46 13.62
C GLU A 81 1.21 7.12 13.86
N GLU A 82 0.42 6.04 13.99
CA GLU A 82 0.93 4.69 14.22
C GLU A 82 1.58 4.03 12.98
N PHE A 83 1.55 4.68 11.80
CA PHE A 83 2.19 4.18 10.59
C PHE A 83 3.58 4.80 10.38
N ASN A 84 4.45 4.60 11.38
CA ASN A 84 5.77 5.18 11.51
C ASN A 84 6.87 4.14 11.83
N SER A 85 6.68 2.88 11.47
CA SER A 85 7.64 1.81 11.79
C SER A 85 9.06 2.08 11.28
N SER A 86 9.18 2.79 10.15
CA SER A 86 10.48 3.20 9.62
C SER A 86 11.17 4.25 10.49
N ALA A 87 10.41 5.16 11.11
CA ALA A 87 10.93 6.14 12.05
C ALA A 87 11.49 5.46 13.30
N GLU A 88 10.71 4.55 13.88
CA GLU A 88 11.10 3.79 15.08
C GLU A 88 12.34 2.93 14.83
N PHE A 89 12.37 2.22 13.68
CA PHE A 89 13.50 1.33 13.34
C PHE A 89 14.80 2.07 13.08
N ASN A 90 14.73 3.22 12.41
CA ASN A 90 15.92 4.01 12.03
C ASN A 90 16.29 5.09 13.07
N GLU A 91 15.46 5.28 14.10
CA GLU A 91 15.61 6.36 15.09
C GLU A 91 15.60 7.76 14.44
N ILE A 92 14.77 7.93 13.38
CA ILE A 92 14.64 9.19 12.63
C ILE A 92 13.24 9.77 12.89
N GLU A 93 13.17 10.84 13.67
CA GLU A 93 11.93 11.52 13.97
C GLU A 93 11.26 12.06 12.69
N GLY A 94 9.95 11.84 12.58
CA GLY A 94 9.14 12.32 11.46
C GLY A 94 9.25 11.51 10.17
N LEU A 95 10.08 10.46 10.12
CA LEU A 95 10.14 9.58 8.96
C LEU A 95 8.81 8.81 8.82
N ARG A 96 8.20 8.87 7.64
CA ARG A 96 6.93 8.18 7.34
C ARG A 96 7.21 6.88 6.58
N ASP A 97 6.40 5.85 6.83
CA ASP A 97 6.47 4.60 6.06
C ASP A 97 6.10 4.86 4.58
N ASN A 98 5.03 5.63 4.35
CA ASN A 98 4.62 6.10 3.03
C ASN A 98 4.56 7.63 3.03
N ASP A 99 5.09 8.27 2.00
CA ASP A 99 5.16 9.72 1.92
C ASP A 99 3.99 10.30 1.12
N ILE A 100 3.65 9.67 0.00
CA ILE A 100 2.63 10.14 -0.93
C ILE A 100 1.71 9.00 -1.31
N LEU A 101 0.41 9.29 -1.38
CA LEU A 101 -0.57 8.40 -1.97
C LEU A 101 -1.31 9.12 -3.10
N LEU A 102 -1.23 8.53 -4.27
CA LEU A 102 -2.02 8.93 -5.44
C LEU A 102 -3.15 7.93 -5.68
N THR A 103 -4.34 8.44 -5.92
CA THR A 103 -5.38 7.59 -6.50
C THR A 103 -5.06 7.31 -7.96
N THR A 104 -5.55 6.19 -8.49
CA THR A 104 -5.41 5.88 -9.93
C THR A 104 -5.96 6.99 -10.81
N LYS A 105 -7.00 7.70 -10.36
CA LYS A 105 -7.57 8.86 -11.06
C LYS A 105 -6.61 10.06 -11.05
N GLU A 106 -6.00 10.37 -9.92
CA GLU A 106 -5.02 11.47 -9.81
C GLU A 106 -3.78 11.19 -10.66
N LEU A 107 -3.27 9.94 -10.63
CA LEU A 107 -2.17 9.54 -11.49
C LEU A 107 -2.54 9.70 -12.98
N SER A 108 -3.71 9.21 -13.38
CA SER A 108 -4.19 9.36 -14.76
C SER A 108 -4.29 10.82 -15.20
N GLN A 109 -4.75 11.68 -14.31
CA GLN A 109 -4.83 13.12 -14.58
C GLN A 109 -3.44 13.73 -14.73
N TRP A 110 -2.52 13.42 -13.83
CA TRP A 110 -1.15 13.91 -13.87
C TRP A 110 -0.43 13.47 -15.15
N LEU A 111 -0.54 12.19 -15.52
CA LEU A 111 0.05 11.69 -16.78
C LEU A 111 -0.46 12.46 -18.01
N LYS A 112 -1.75 12.81 -18.04
CA LYS A 112 -2.32 13.64 -19.11
C LYS A 112 -1.76 15.06 -19.14
N GLU A 113 -1.61 15.68 -17.97
CA GLU A 113 -1.04 17.03 -17.83
C GLU A 113 0.41 17.09 -18.31
N GLU A 114 1.17 16.02 -18.04
CA GLU A 114 2.56 15.87 -18.49
C GLU A 114 2.67 15.40 -19.97
N ASN A 115 1.55 15.25 -20.67
CA ASN A 115 1.49 14.74 -22.06
C ASN A 115 2.10 13.34 -22.21
N ILE A 116 2.04 12.52 -21.19
CA ILE A 116 2.46 11.12 -21.21
C ILE A 116 1.29 10.29 -21.72
N ASP A 117 1.40 9.77 -22.92
CA ASP A 117 0.39 8.89 -23.50
C ASP A 117 0.60 7.45 -23.02
N TYR A 118 0.04 7.16 -21.86
CA TYR A 118 0.09 5.82 -21.28
C TYR A 118 -0.81 4.81 -22.00
N MET A 119 -1.80 5.28 -22.78
CA MET A 119 -2.69 4.41 -23.55
C MET A 119 -2.00 3.79 -24.75
N LEU A 120 -1.09 4.51 -25.39
CA LEU A 120 -0.28 3.98 -26.51
C LEU A 120 0.82 3.04 -26.03
N ASN A 121 1.30 3.24 -24.81
CA ASN A 121 2.33 2.41 -24.20
C ASN A 121 1.76 1.31 -23.29
N THR A 122 0.44 1.27 -23.11
CA THR A 122 -0.20 0.23 -22.33
C THR A 122 -0.25 -1.04 -23.18
N MET A 123 0.30 -2.11 -22.64
CA MET A 123 0.18 -3.43 -23.25
C MET A 123 -1.29 -3.79 -23.43
N VAL A 124 -1.70 -4.10 -24.64
CA VAL A 124 -3.00 -4.68 -24.90
C VAL A 124 -2.95 -6.12 -24.39
N LEU A 125 -3.58 -6.36 -23.25
CA LEU A 125 -3.77 -7.71 -22.76
C LEU A 125 -4.81 -8.39 -23.64
N ASN A 126 -4.37 -9.29 -24.48
CA ASN A 126 -5.26 -10.18 -25.22
C ASN A 126 -5.61 -11.36 -24.33
N ILE A 127 -6.82 -11.33 -23.76
CA ILE A 127 -7.38 -12.50 -23.09
C ILE A 127 -7.99 -13.37 -24.19
N ASN A 128 -7.23 -14.36 -24.65
CA ASN A 128 -7.81 -15.34 -25.56
C ASN A 128 -8.66 -16.37 -24.79
N GLU A 129 -9.48 -17.11 -25.52
CA GLU A 129 -10.42 -18.06 -24.93
C GLU A 129 -9.77 -19.17 -24.09
N ASN A 130 -8.46 -19.31 -24.15
CA ASN A 130 -7.68 -20.32 -23.41
C ASN A 130 -7.10 -19.79 -22.09
N LYS A 131 -7.48 -18.60 -21.62
CA LYS A 131 -7.05 -18.02 -20.34
C LYS A 131 -5.55 -17.75 -20.20
N THR A 132 -4.82 -17.66 -21.29
CA THR A 132 -3.44 -17.23 -21.25
C THR A 132 -3.40 -15.72 -21.48
N ILE A 133 -2.86 -14.99 -20.53
CA ILE A 133 -2.61 -13.56 -20.67
C ILE A 133 -1.26 -13.45 -21.38
N GLU A 134 -1.28 -13.10 -22.66
CA GLU A 134 -0.07 -12.77 -23.41
C GLU A 134 0.11 -11.27 -23.42
N ALA A 135 1.26 -10.84 -22.94
CA ALA A 135 1.68 -9.45 -23.03
C ALA A 135 2.21 -9.19 -24.44
N LEU A 136 1.55 -8.31 -25.18
CA LEU A 136 2.00 -7.87 -26.50
C LEU A 136 2.79 -6.57 -26.34
N GLY A 137 4.11 -6.63 -26.44
CA GLY A 137 5.01 -5.49 -26.44
C GLY A 137 6.44 -5.87 -26.04
N GLU A 138 7.41 -5.27 -26.66
CA GLU A 138 8.84 -5.61 -26.50
C GLU A 138 9.44 -5.19 -25.13
N GLU A 139 8.76 -4.38 -24.31
CA GLU A 139 9.34 -3.78 -23.10
C GLU A 139 8.41 -3.75 -21.89
N GLY A 140 7.56 -4.69 -21.65
CA GLY A 140 6.72 -4.59 -20.48
C GLY A 140 6.32 -5.94 -19.89
N ILE A 141 6.65 -6.16 -18.63
CA ILE A 141 6.11 -7.24 -17.81
C ILE A 141 4.97 -6.64 -16.99
N ILE A 142 3.74 -7.09 -17.24
CA ILE A 142 2.65 -6.90 -16.28
C ILE A 142 2.45 -8.24 -15.61
N GLU A 143 2.89 -8.37 -14.38
CA GLU A 143 2.40 -9.43 -13.50
C GLU A 143 1.04 -8.99 -12.96
N VAL A 144 0.01 -9.70 -13.36
CA VAL A 144 -1.31 -9.62 -12.72
C VAL A 144 -1.34 -10.77 -11.71
N LEU A 145 -1.17 -10.42 -10.46
CA LEU A 145 -1.41 -11.31 -9.33
C LEU A 145 -2.90 -11.44 -9.05
#